data_1a68354dbb8759e274bf72c34708c06f
#
_entry.id   1a68354dbb8759e274bf72c34708c06f
#
_cell.length_a   1.000
_cell.length_b   1.000
_cell.length_c   1.000
_cell.angle_alpha   90.00
_cell.angle_beta   90.00
_cell.angle_gamma   90.00
#
_symmetry.space_group_name_H-M   'P 1'
#
loop_
_entity.id
_entity.type
_entity.pdbx_description
1 polymer ?
#
loop_
_entity_poly.entity_id
_entity_poly.type
_entity_poly.pdbx_seq_one_letter_code
_entity_poly.pdbx_strand_id
1 'polypeptide(L)'
;MNFYGYKTHRNKPKAFKEVLDVLEYMINNKMIKIEQDLDALSYDTGIKITIVPENFDSTEKFAKLTSSQFDTIMMADSSLNRENILMAFLYINSYIGCRNKNSDGSELPNAKDNPEAFWRSIENMAKELSMSKDTINKCMDYLTTSSDDIPALLVKREVGSVQKVANKPPKNVPNIYVLNKEGYQQEIEWALNKMLEVYGVKEFCPMKSGNYRFEGRKGEQ
;
A
#
# COMPACT_ATOMS: atom_id res chain seq x y z
N MET A 1 22.48 19.47 -4.89
CA MET A 1 22.22 18.44 -3.89
C MET A 1 21.04 17.60 -4.38
N ASN A 2 21.23 16.30 -4.61
CA ASN A 2 20.12 15.44 -5.05
C ASN A 2 19.48 14.83 -3.79
N PHE A 3 18.48 15.49 -3.23
CA PHE A 3 17.63 14.86 -2.25
C PHE A 3 16.77 13.81 -2.97
N TYR A 4 16.80 12.56 -2.52
CA TYR A 4 16.03 11.43 -3.06
C TYR A 4 16.24 11.11 -4.55
N GLY A 5 17.40 11.46 -5.13
CA GLY A 5 17.75 11.11 -6.51
C GLY A 5 16.93 11.79 -7.60
N TYR A 6 16.13 12.80 -7.27
CA TYR A 6 15.56 13.68 -8.28
C TYR A 6 16.70 14.54 -8.87
N LYS A 7 17.03 14.28 -10.13
CA LYS A 7 17.94 15.16 -10.85
C LYS A 7 17.23 16.50 -11.01
N THR A 8 17.72 17.52 -10.32
CA THR A 8 17.29 18.91 -10.54
C THR A 8 17.74 19.32 -11.94
N HIS A 9 16.96 18.97 -12.94
CA HIS A 9 17.14 19.55 -14.25
C HIS A 9 16.56 20.96 -14.20
N ARG A 10 17.42 21.96 -14.42
CA ARG A 10 17.05 23.38 -14.58
C ARG A 10 15.92 23.65 -15.59
N ASN A 11 15.46 22.65 -16.33
CA ASN A 11 14.47 22.72 -17.40
C ASN A 11 13.19 21.89 -17.10
N LYS A 12 12.72 21.79 -15.85
CA LYS A 12 11.38 21.23 -15.57
C LYS A 12 10.46 22.27 -14.92
N PRO A 13 10.07 23.35 -15.65
CA PRO A 13 9.13 24.33 -15.12
C PRO A 13 7.77 23.69 -14.77
N LYS A 14 7.40 22.58 -15.44
CA LYS A 14 6.14 21.90 -15.23
C LYS A 14 6.04 21.21 -13.85
N ALA A 15 7.05 20.44 -13.45
CA ALA A 15 7.02 19.75 -12.15
C ALA A 15 7.04 20.74 -10.97
N PHE A 16 7.78 21.85 -11.12
CA PHE A 16 7.80 22.89 -10.10
C PHE A 16 6.45 23.59 -10.00
N LYS A 17 5.83 23.89 -11.15
CA LYS A 17 4.48 24.47 -11.18
C LYS A 17 3.47 23.54 -10.51
N GLU A 18 3.50 22.25 -10.81
CA GLU A 18 2.63 21.26 -10.16
C GLU A 18 2.78 21.26 -8.63
N VAL A 19 4.00 21.40 -8.11
CA VAL A 19 4.24 21.54 -6.66
C VAL A 19 3.64 22.85 -6.13
N LEU A 20 3.84 23.96 -6.82
CA LEU A 20 3.25 25.25 -6.41
C LEU A 20 1.72 25.18 -6.43
N ASP A 21 1.11 24.59 -7.45
CA ASP A 21 -0.35 24.43 -7.57
C ASP A 21 -0.89 23.61 -6.38
N VAL A 22 -0.18 22.56 -5.94
CA VAL A 22 -0.55 21.75 -4.77
C VAL A 22 -0.40 22.57 -3.47
N LEU A 23 0.69 23.29 -3.30
CA LEU A 23 0.90 24.14 -2.12
C LEU A 23 -0.17 25.22 -2.03
N GLU A 24 -0.49 25.87 -3.14
CA GLU A 24 -1.55 26.88 -3.22
C GLU A 24 -2.92 26.26 -2.85
N TYR A 25 -3.23 25.09 -3.39
CA TYR A 25 -4.45 24.36 -3.01
C TYR A 25 -4.51 24.10 -1.50
N MET A 26 -3.43 23.62 -0.91
CA MET A 26 -3.39 23.31 0.54
C MET A 26 -3.50 24.60 1.39
N ILE A 27 -2.92 25.71 0.95
CA ILE A 27 -3.03 27.01 1.64
C ILE A 27 -4.47 27.52 1.55
N ASN A 28 -5.08 27.50 0.36
CA ASN A 28 -6.45 27.98 0.13
C ASN A 28 -7.47 27.18 0.96
N ASN A 29 -7.22 25.88 1.16
CA ASN A 29 -8.02 25.02 2.03
C ASN A 29 -7.58 25.09 3.51
N LYS A 30 -6.66 25.99 3.86
CA LYS A 30 -6.17 26.20 5.23
C LYS A 30 -5.54 24.95 5.87
N MET A 31 -5.11 23.99 5.09
CA MET A 31 -4.47 22.75 5.56
C MET A 31 -3.04 22.99 6.02
N ILE A 32 -2.38 23.96 5.40
CA ILE A 32 -1.01 24.38 5.76
C ILE A 32 -0.90 25.90 5.80
N LYS A 33 0.16 26.37 6.48
CA LYS A 33 0.63 27.75 6.42
C LYS A 33 2.07 27.76 5.92
N ILE A 34 2.38 28.67 5.03
CA ILE A 34 3.73 28.93 4.51
C ILE A 34 4.00 30.42 4.78
N GLU A 35 5.17 30.73 5.37
CA GLU A 35 5.56 32.11 5.68
C GLU A 35 6.16 32.84 4.45
N GLN A 36 6.67 32.06 3.49
CA GLN A 36 7.29 32.57 2.27
C GLN A 36 6.24 32.87 1.19
N ASP A 37 6.53 33.85 0.37
CA ASP A 37 5.76 34.11 -0.84
C ASP A 37 6.00 32.99 -1.87
N LEU A 38 4.94 32.34 -2.34
CA LEU A 38 5.02 31.25 -3.30
C LEU A 38 5.62 31.69 -4.64
N ASP A 39 5.35 32.92 -5.04
CA ASP A 39 5.87 33.47 -6.30
C ASP A 39 7.39 33.75 -6.24
N ALA A 40 7.94 33.89 -5.05
CA ALA A 40 9.36 34.06 -4.79
C ALA A 40 10.15 32.77 -4.62
N LEU A 41 9.47 31.60 -4.64
CA LEU A 41 10.12 30.31 -4.45
C LEU A 41 10.95 29.91 -5.68
N SER A 42 12.07 29.28 -5.42
CA SER A 42 12.93 28.65 -6.42
C SER A 42 13.25 27.20 -6.01
N TYR A 43 13.78 26.41 -6.92
CA TYR A 43 14.17 25.02 -6.65
C TYR A 43 15.12 24.83 -5.47
N ASP A 44 15.88 25.83 -5.12
CA ASP A 44 16.88 25.79 -4.05
C ASP A 44 16.38 26.48 -2.76
N THR A 45 15.12 26.95 -2.76
CA THR A 45 14.55 27.63 -1.61
C THR A 45 14.01 26.61 -0.61
N GLY A 46 14.50 26.64 0.61
CA GLY A 46 13.91 25.88 1.72
C GLY A 46 12.54 26.47 2.09
N ILE A 47 11.53 25.63 2.20
CA ILE A 47 10.17 26.03 2.55
C ILE A 47 9.88 25.57 3.98
N LYS A 48 9.41 26.50 4.81
CA LYS A 48 8.89 26.14 6.15
C LYS A 48 7.38 25.99 6.06
N ILE A 49 6.91 24.77 6.20
CA ILE A 49 5.49 24.43 6.16
C ILE A 49 5.01 24.16 7.59
N THR A 50 3.96 24.85 8.02
CA THR A 50 3.24 24.59 9.26
C THR A 50 1.93 23.89 8.90
N ILE A 51 1.73 22.67 9.40
CA ILE A 51 0.49 21.91 9.24
C ILE A 51 -0.55 22.49 10.19
N VAL A 52 -1.80 22.61 9.73
CA VAL A 52 -2.97 23.06 10.52
C VAL A 52 -3.90 21.87 10.73
N PRO A 53 -3.68 21.03 11.75
CA PRO A 53 -4.33 19.71 11.90
C PRO A 53 -5.86 19.80 12.00
N GLU A 54 -6.40 20.87 12.57
CA GLU A 54 -7.84 21.10 12.74
C GLU A 54 -8.61 21.25 11.42
N ASN A 55 -7.93 21.50 10.32
CA ASN A 55 -8.53 21.68 9.01
C ASN A 55 -8.40 20.43 8.13
N PHE A 56 -7.85 19.34 8.66
CA PHE A 56 -7.95 18.04 8.01
C PHE A 56 -9.24 17.37 8.45
N ASP A 57 -10.08 17.00 7.50
CA ASP A 57 -11.31 16.29 7.82
C ASP A 57 -10.97 14.91 8.44
N SER A 58 -11.25 14.79 9.74
CA SER A 58 -10.97 13.56 10.48
C SER A 58 -11.97 12.43 10.18
N THR A 59 -13.03 12.73 9.42
CA THR A 59 -14.04 11.74 9.02
C THR A 59 -13.62 10.98 7.76
N GLU A 60 -12.67 11.52 7.00
CA GLU A 60 -12.16 10.83 5.82
C GLU A 60 -11.15 9.73 6.19
N LYS A 61 -11.11 8.71 5.34
CA LYS A 61 -10.12 7.63 5.45
C LYS A 61 -8.74 8.18 5.16
N PHE A 62 -7.83 8.05 6.10
CA PHE A 62 -6.44 8.47 5.92
C PHE A 62 -5.48 7.30 6.15
N ALA A 63 -4.35 7.35 5.46
CA ALA A 63 -3.22 6.47 5.68
C ALA A 63 -2.15 7.20 6.48
N LYS A 64 -1.58 6.56 7.51
CA LYS A 64 -0.43 7.09 8.23
C LYS A 64 0.85 6.73 7.49
N LEU A 65 1.71 7.70 7.31
CA LEU A 65 3.04 7.52 6.74
C LEU A 65 4.06 8.11 7.72
N THR A 66 5.01 7.29 8.17
CA THR A 66 6.12 7.78 8.99
C THR A 66 7.24 8.32 8.08
N SER A 67 8.08 9.22 8.63
CA SER A 67 9.25 9.72 7.89
C SER A 67 10.15 8.58 7.41
N SER A 68 10.42 7.58 8.27
CA SER A 68 11.23 6.42 7.92
C SER A 68 10.64 5.60 6.77
N GLN A 69 9.31 5.38 6.75
CA GLN A 69 8.65 4.70 5.64
C GLN A 69 8.74 5.51 4.34
N PHE A 70 8.55 6.82 4.43
CA PHE A 70 8.73 7.71 3.29
C PHE A 70 10.15 7.66 2.74
N ASP A 71 11.16 7.78 3.62
CA ASP A 71 12.57 7.72 3.24
C ASP A 71 12.90 6.39 2.57
N THR A 72 12.42 5.26 3.13
CA THR A 72 12.57 3.94 2.52
C THR A 72 12.00 3.89 1.10
N ILE A 73 10.82 4.44 0.87
CA ILE A 73 10.23 4.50 -0.48
C ILE A 73 11.06 5.38 -1.41
N MET A 74 11.57 6.51 -0.92
CA MET A 74 12.40 7.43 -1.71
C MET A 74 13.79 6.88 -2.03
N MET A 75 14.26 5.85 -1.32
CA MET A 75 15.49 5.11 -1.64
C MET A 75 15.31 4.11 -2.79
N ALA A 76 14.10 3.90 -3.29
CA ALA A 76 13.89 2.98 -4.43
C ALA A 76 14.75 3.35 -5.63
N ASP A 77 15.25 2.33 -6.32
CA ASP A 77 16.04 2.48 -7.55
C ASP A 77 15.28 3.36 -8.57
N SER A 78 16.04 4.09 -9.36
CA SER A 78 15.51 4.95 -10.43
C SER A 78 14.75 4.19 -11.53
N SER A 79 14.91 2.87 -11.60
CA SER A 79 14.12 1.99 -12.48
C SER A 79 12.66 1.84 -12.04
N LEU A 80 12.36 2.13 -10.77
CA LEU A 80 11.03 2.07 -10.19
C LEU A 80 10.44 3.48 -10.04
N ASN A 81 9.17 3.62 -10.38
CA ASN A 81 8.45 4.87 -10.12
C ASN A 81 8.07 4.94 -8.65
N ARG A 82 8.73 5.84 -7.90
CA ARG A 82 8.56 6.04 -6.46
C ARG A 82 7.15 6.49 -6.10
N GLU A 83 6.51 7.28 -6.96
CA GLU A 83 5.12 7.72 -6.77
C GLU A 83 4.18 6.51 -6.79
N ASN A 84 4.39 5.57 -7.72
CA ASN A 84 3.59 4.34 -7.77
C ASN A 84 3.79 3.48 -6.53
N ILE A 85 5.02 3.39 -6.02
CA ILE A 85 5.33 2.66 -4.77
C ILE A 85 4.63 3.34 -3.59
N LEU A 86 4.73 4.66 -3.50
CA LEU A 86 4.07 5.44 -2.45
C LEU A 86 2.55 5.27 -2.50
N MET A 87 1.94 5.39 -3.68
CA MET A 87 0.50 5.19 -3.86
C MET A 87 0.06 3.78 -3.47
N ALA A 88 0.80 2.75 -3.87
CA ALA A 88 0.51 1.37 -3.50
C ALA A 88 0.62 1.16 -1.98
N PHE A 89 1.66 1.71 -1.35
CA PHE A 89 1.84 1.63 0.10
C PHE A 89 0.72 2.35 0.86
N LEU A 90 0.40 3.59 0.50
CA LEU A 90 -0.66 4.37 1.13
C LEU A 90 -2.03 3.70 0.97
N TYR A 91 -2.31 3.14 -0.21
CA TYR A 91 -3.52 2.37 -0.45
C TYR A 91 -3.65 1.18 0.50
N ILE A 92 -2.59 0.36 0.62
CA ILE A 92 -2.58 -0.78 1.54
C ILE A 92 -2.76 -0.30 2.99
N ASN A 93 -2.01 0.71 3.39
CA ASN A 93 -2.02 1.23 4.74
C ASN A 93 -3.38 1.85 5.12
N SER A 94 -4.07 2.50 4.18
CA SER A 94 -5.42 3.01 4.41
C SER A 94 -6.43 1.90 4.70
N TYR A 95 -6.30 0.75 4.03
CA TYR A 95 -7.16 -0.42 4.30
C TYR A 95 -6.85 -1.08 5.65
N ILE A 96 -5.58 -1.19 6.00
CA ILE A 96 -5.15 -1.70 7.30
C ILE A 96 -5.73 -0.82 8.42
N GLY A 97 -5.56 0.51 8.31
CA GLY A 97 -6.08 1.46 9.29
C GLY A 97 -7.60 1.52 9.38
N CYS A 98 -8.31 1.32 8.26
CA CYS A 98 -9.77 1.40 8.20
C CYS A 98 -10.49 0.15 8.74
N ARG A 99 -9.83 -0.99 8.82
CA ARG A 99 -10.48 -2.23 9.29
C ARG A 99 -10.85 -2.21 10.76
N ASN A 100 -10.17 -1.42 11.53
CA ASN A 100 -10.41 -1.27 12.96
C ASN A 100 -11.32 -0.10 13.31
N LYS A 101 -11.89 0.57 12.30
CA LYS A 101 -12.76 1.75 12.50
C LYS A 101 -13.99 1.68 11.63
N ASN A 102 -15.08 2.20 12.15
CA ASN A 102 -16.29 2.50 11.40
C ASN A 102 -16.05 3.63 10.38
N SER A 103 -17.00 3.83 9.47
CA SER A 103 -16.96 4.94 8.51
C SER A 103 -16.91 6.33 9.14
N ASP A 104 -17.36 6.47 10.38
CA ASP A 104 -17.32 7.68 11.19
C ASP A 104 -16.02 7.84 12.01
N GLY A 105 -15.06 6.93 11.83
CA GLY A 105 -13.78 6.93 12.54
C GLY A 105 -13.82 6.35 13.95
N SER A 106 -14.99 5.97 14.48
CA SER A 106 -15.11 5.26 15.75
C SER A 106 -14.52 3.84 15.66
N GLU A 107 -14.00 3.33 16.77
CA GLU A 107 -13.52 1.95 16.82
C GLU A 107 -14.69 0.98 16.66
N LEU A 108 -14.47 -0.07 15.85
CA LEU A 108 -15.42 -1.19 15.79
C LEU A 108 -15.52 -1.84 17.15
N PRO A 109 -16.70 -2.32 17.57
CA PRO A 109 -16.88 -2.99 18.87
C PRO A 109 -15.88 -4.13 19.13
N ASN A 110 -15.39 -4.74 18.06
CA ASN A 110 -14.40 -5.83 18.07
C ASN A 110 -13.12 -5.42 17.32
N ALA A 111 -12.70 -4.16 17.40
CA ALA A 111 -11.51 -3.67 16.71
C ALA A 111 -10.27 -4.49 17.06
N LYS A 112 -10.19 -4.98 18.31
CA LYS A 112 -9.13 -5.86 18.80
C LYS A 112 -9.14 -7.25 18.15
N ASP A 113 -10.27 -7.68 17.60
CA ASP A 113 -10.44 -8.98 16.94
C ASP A 113 -10.28 -8.90 15.41
N ASN A 114 -10.10 -7.70 14.87
CA ASN A 114 -9.89 -7.49 13.44
C ASN A 114 -8.40 -7.33 13.13
N PRO A 115 -7.83 -8.20 12.27
CA PRO A 115 -6.42 -8.15 11.96
C PRO A 115 -6.05 -6.87 11.20
N GLU A 116 -4.93 -6.26 11.56
CA GLU A 116 -4.31 -5.17 10.80
C GLU A 116 -3.62 -5.73 9.54
N ALA A 117 -4.42 -6.22 8.62
CA ALA A 117 -3.95 -6.90 7.44
C ALA A 117 -4.74 -6.50 6.18
N PHE A 118 -4.09 -6.62 5.05
CA PHE A 118 -4.64 -6.34 3.74
C PHE A 118 -4.62 -7.61 2.88
N TRP A 119 -5.75 -7.95 2.22
CA TRP A 119 -5.86 -9.13 1.34
C TRP A 119 -6.77 -8.88 0.13
N ARG A 120 -6.51 -7.82 -0.60
CA ARG A 120 -7.16 -7.61 -1.91
C ARG A 120 -6.31 -8.18 -3.04
N SER A 121 -6.96 -8.54 -4.13
CA SER A 121 -6.24 -9.02 -5.31
C SER A 121 -5.44 -7.89 -5.97
N ILE A 122 -4.32 -8.25 -6.59
CA ILE A 122 -3.53 -7.34 -7.44
C ILE A 122 -4.40 -6.70 -8.54
N GLU A 123 -5.40 -7.44 -9.03
CA GLU A 123 -6.34 -6.96 -10.05
C GLU A 123 -7.21 -5.81 -9.54
N ASN A 124 -7.71 -5.93 -8.31
CA ASN A 124 -8.49 -4.85 -7.69
C ASN A 124 -7.62 -3.63 -7.39
N MET A 125 -6.39 -3.83 -6.89
CA MET A 125 -5.44 -2.74 -6.69
C MET A 125 -5.14 -2.01 -7.99
N ALA A 126 -4.83 -2.75 -9.06
CA ALA A 126 -4.51 -2.21 -10.37
C ALA A 126 -5.66 -1.35 -10.91
N LYS A 127 -6.90 -1.81 -10.76
CA LYS A 127 -8.09 -1.08 -11.18
C LYS A 127 -8.30 0.20 -10.36
N GLU A 128 -8.23 0.11 -9.03
CA GLU A 128 -8.51 1.23 -8.14
C GLU A 128 -7.42 2.31 -8.18
N LEU A 129 -6.16 1.91 -8.38
CA LEU A 129 -5.02 2.82 -8.51
C LEU A 129 -4.78 3.28 -9.97
N SER A 130 -5.57 2.80 -10.93
CA SER A 130 -5.36 3.07 -12.37
C SER A 130 -3.95 2.71 -12.85
N MET A 131 -3.38 1.61 -12.32
CA MET A 131 -2.06 1.09 -12.66
C MET A 131 -2.16 -0.24 -13.37
N SER A 132 -1.11 -0.63 -14.12
CA SER A 132 -1.03 -1.97 -14.67
C SER A 132 -0.77 -3.01 -13.57
N LYS A 133 -1.19 -4.27 -13.77
CA LYS A 133 -0.87 -5.37 -12.84
C LYS A 133 0.65 -5.54 -12.66
N ASP A 134 1.42 -5.36 -13.72
CA ASP A 134 2.89 -5.46 -13.67
C ASP A 134 3.49 -4.34 -12.83
N THR A 135 2.95 -3.12 -12.93
CA THR A 135 3.36 -2.00 -12.07
C THR A 135 3.07 -2.31 -10.61
N ILE A 136 1.86 -2.78 -10.29
CA ILE A 136 1.51 -3.17 -8.92
C ILE A 136 2.43 -4.29 -8.40
N ASN A 137 2.69 -5.33 -9.21
CA ASN A 137 3.59 -6.41 -8.80
C ASN A 137 4.98 -5.87 -8.45
N LYS A 138 5.56 -5.03 -9.29
CA LYS A 138 6.87 -4.40 -9.01
C LYS A 138 6.85 -3.56 -7.74
N CYS A 139 5.79 -2.81 -7.50
CA CYS A 139 5.63 -2.06 -6.24
C CYS A 139 5.55 -3.01 -5.04
N MET A 140 4.77 -4.09 -5.15
CA MET A 140 4.62 -5.08 -4.08
C MET A 140 5.92 -5.83 -3.82
N ASP A 141 6.67 -6.20 -4.85
CA ASP A 141 7.98 -6.84 -4.71
C ASP A 141 8.94 -5.91 -3.96
N TYR A 142 9.00 -4.63 -4.32
CA TYR A 142 9.82 -3.66 -3.59
C TYR A 142 9.40 -3.52 -2.13
N LEU A 143 8.10 -3.38 -1.86
CA LEU A 143 7.58 -3.17 -0.51
C LEU A 143 7.76 -4.39 0.41
N THR A 144 7.89 -5.60 -0.15
CA THR A 144 7.99 -6.85 0.60
C THR A 144 9.38 -7.48 0.60
N THR A 145 10.34 -6.89 -0.11
CA THR A 145 11.73 -7.40 -0.17
C THR A 145 12.63 -6.51 0.68
N SER A 146 13.42 -7.15 1.56
CA SER A 146 14.51 -6.47 2.26
C SER A 146 15.79 -6.58 1.46
N SER A 147 16.59 -5.52 1.45
CA SER A 147 18.00 -5.54 1.05
C SER A 147 18.87 -5.15 2.24
N ASP A 148 20.19 -5.21 2.08
CA ASP A 148 21.14 -4.94 3.18
C ASP A 148 20.92 -3.56 3.82
N ASP A 149 20.53 -2.58 3.02
CA ASP A 149 20.36 -1.18 3.45
C ASP A 149 18.88 -0.74 3.53
N ILE A 150 17.93 -1.53 3.02
CA ILE A 150 16.53 -1.13 2.89
C ILE A 150 15.63 -2.22 3.50
N PRO A 151 14.98 -1.95 4.65
CA PRO A 151 14.05 -2.89 5.25
C PRO A 151 12.76 -3.00 4.43
N ALA A 152 12.19 -4.20 4.35
CA ALA A 152 10.85 -4.35 3.82
C ALA A 152 9.84 -3.56 4.66
N LEU A 153 8.92 -2.86 4.03
CA LEU A 153 7.84 -2.15 4.71
C LEU A 153 6.63 -3.04 5.01
N LEU A 154 6.46 -4.08 4.22
CA LEU A 154 5.38 -5.05 4.33
C LEU A 154 5.93 -6.47 4.47
N VAL A 155 5.21 -7.29 5.20
CA VAL A 155 5.42 -8.74 5.20
C VAL A 155 4.30 -9.38 4.38
N LYS A 156 4.68 -10.24 3.43
CA LYS A 156 3.76 -10.99 2.56
C LYS A 156 3.61 -12.42 3.08
N ARG A 157 2.37 -12.89 3.18
CA ARG A 157 2.04 -14.30 3.38
C ARG A 157 1.29 -14.83 2.17
N GLU A 158 1.87 -15.80 1.49
CA GLU A 158 1.17 -16.55 0.45
C GLU A 158 0.15 -17.49 1.10
N VAL A 159 -1.10 -17.39 0.64
CA VAL A 159 -2.21 -18.14 1.24
C VAL A 159 -2.50 -19.41 0.46
N GLY A 160 -2.58 -19.34 -0.85
CA GLY A 160 -2.84 -20.48 -1.70
C GLY A 160 -4.10 -20.34 -2.57
N SER A 161 -4.86 -21.41 -2.69
CA SER A 161 -6.03 -21.46 -3.55
C SER A 161 -7.22 -22.16 -2.88
N VAL A 162 -8.43 -21.91 -3.39
CA VAL A 162 -9.66 -22.55 -2.94
C VAL A 162 -10.36 -23.24 -4.11
N GLN A 163 -10.79 -24.48 -3.89
CA GLN A 163 -11.62 -25.21 -4.83
C GLN A 163 -13.04 -25.38 -4.23
N LYS A 164 -13.99 -24.57 -4.72
CA LYS A 164 -15.38 -24.59 -4.22
C LYS A 164 -16.25 -25.67 -4.88
N VAL A 165 -15.85 -26.16 -6.04
CA VAL A 165 -16.60 -27.16 -6.82
C VAL A 165 -15.61 -28.23 -7.24
N ALA A 166 -15.91 -29.50 -6.94
CA ALA A 166 -15.02 -30.65 -7.17
C ALA A 166 -14.52 -30.72 -8.59
N ASN A 167 -15.01 -30.43 -9.61
CA ASN A 167 -14.51 -30.55 -10.99
C ASN A 167 -14.10 -29.22 -11.62
N LYS A 168 -14.01 -28.12 -10.85
CA LYS A 168 -13.51 -26.85 -11.34
C LYS A 168 -12.08 -26.59 -10.86
N PRO A 169 -11.25 -25.91 -11.65
CA PRO A 169 -9.91 -25.57 -11.21
C PRO A 169 -9.94 -24.70 -9.95
N PRO A 170 -9.00 -24.90 -9.02
CA PRO A 170 -8.89 -24.08 -7.85
C PRO A 170 -8.62 -22.63 -8.27
N LYS A 171 -9.20 -21.69 -7.55
CA LYS A 171 -8.95 -20.25 -7.73
C LYS A 171 -7.96 -19.77 -6.68
N ASN A 172 -6.92 -19.07 -7.11
CA ASN A 172 -6.02 -18.42 -6.19
C ASN A 172 -6.77 -17.40 -5.33
N VAL A 173 -6.45 -17.40 -4.05
CA VAL A 173 -6.90 -16.37 -3.12
C VAL A 173 -5.82 -15.29 -3.00
N PRO A 174 -6.19 -14.06 -2.65
CA PRO A 174 -5.20 -13.00 -2.45
C PRO A 174 -4.21 -13.35 -1.34
N ASN A 175 -2.98 -12.90 -1.49
CA ASN A 175 -2.00 -12.95 -0.42
C ASN A 175 -2.41 -12.01 0.72
N ILE A 176 -1.92 -12.29 1.94
CA ILE A 176 -2.03 -11.41 3.09
C ILE A 176 -0.80 -10.50 3.12
N TYR A 177 -1.01 -9.23 3.38
CA TYR A 177 0.04 -8.24 3.59
C TYR A 177 -0.21 -7.54 4.92
N VAL A 178 0.82 -7.40 5.72
CA VAL A 178 0.80 -6.70 7.01
C VAL A 178 1.98 -5.72 7.06
N LEU A 179 1.89 -4.69 7.89
CA LEU A 179 3.03 -3.82 8.15
C LEU A 179 4.15 -4.63 8.80
N ASN A 180 5.40 -4.39 8.37
CA ASN A 180 6.57 -4.99 9.00
C ASN A 180 6.86 -4.30 10.35
N LYS A 181 6.22 -4.79 11.39
CA LYS A 181 6.32 -4.29 12.77
C LYS A 181 6.36 -5.48 13.75
N GLU A 182 6.71 -5.20 14.98
CA GLU A 182 6.61 -6.23 16.03
C GLU A 182 5.19 -6.79 16.13
N GLY A 183 5.08 -8.09 16.29
CA GLY A 183 3.79 -8.80 16.39
C GLY A 183 3.09 -9.08 15.06
N TYR A 184 3.70 -8.82 13.91
CA TYR A 184 3.08 -9.03 12.60
C TYR A 184 2.63 -10.49 12.37
N GLN A 185 3.27 -11.46 13.01
CA GLN A 185 2.90 -12.88 12.89
C GLN A 185 1.47 -13.14 13.38
N GLN A 186 1.10 -12.51 14.50
CA GLN A 186 -0.25 -12.62 15.06
C GLN A 186 -1.30 -12.02 14.12
N GLU A 187 -0.98 -10.88 13.48
CA GLU A 187 -1.86 -10.26 12.49
C GLU A 187 -2.08 -11.16 11.28
N ILE A 188 -1.04 -11.87 10.83
CA ILE A 188 -1.14 -12.84 9.73
C ILE A 188 -2.03 -14.01 10.11
N GLU A 189 -1.87 -14.58 11.31
CA GLU A 189 -2.68 -15.70 11.78
C GLU A 189 -4.16 -15.32 11.90
N TRP A 190 -4.45 -14.16 12.46
CA TRP A 190 -5.82 -13.65 12.55
C TRP A 190 -6.43 -13.41 11.18
N ALA A 191 -5.66 -12.81 10.26
CA ALA A 191 -6.10 -12.58 8.89
C ALA A 191 -6.38 -13.90 8.16
N LEU A 192 -5.53 -14.92 8.34
CA LEU A 192 -5.72 -16.23 7.75
C LEU A 192 -7.01 -16.88 8.25
N ASN A 193 -7.22 -16.90 9.56
CA ASN A 193 -8.45 -17.44 10.16
C ASN A 193 -9.69 -16.72 9.62
N LYS A 194 -9.63 -15.39 9.51
CA LYS A 194 -10.74 -14.61 8.96
C LYS A 194 -11.01 -14.92 7.50
N MET A 195 -9.95 -15.12 6.71
CA MET A 195 -10.10 -15.56 5.32
C MET A 195 -10.69 -16.96 5.21
N LEU A 196 -10.30 -17.91 6.06
CA LEU A 196 -10.91 -19.24 6.09
C LEU A 196 -12.42 -19.15 6.34
N GLU A 197 -12.86 -18.33 7.29
CA GLU A 197 -14.29 -18.05 7.53
C GLU A 197 -14.98 -17.47 6.30
N VAL A 198 -14.41 -16.39 5.71
CA VAL A 198 -14.99 -15.71 4.55
C VAL A 198 -15.12 -16.64 3.34
N TYR A 199 -14.14 -17.52 3.12
CA TYR A 199 -14.18 -18.49 2.03
C TYR A 199 -14.98 -19.75 2.39
N GLY A 200 -15.33 -19.97 3.66
CA GLY A 200 -16.09 -21.12 4.13
C GLY A 200 -15.32 -22.43 4.00
N VAL A 201 -14.01 -22.40 4.22
CA VAL A 201 -13.12 -23.57 4.11
C VAL A 201 -12.33 -23.77 5.40
N LYS A 202 -11.88 -24.99 5.66
CA LYS A 202 -11.05 -25.32 6.84
C LYS A 202 -9.58 -24.99 6.62
N GLU A 203 -9.13 -25.10 5.36
CA GLU A 203 -7.76 -24.82 4.95
C GLU A 203 -7.72 -24.40 3.49
N PHE A 204 -6.65 -23.75 3.08
CA PHE A 204 -6.36 -23.42 1.68
C PHE A 204 -5.40 -24.44 1.10
N CYS A 205 -5.61 -24.78 -0.17
CA CYS A 205 -4.65 -25.59 -0.91
C CYS A 205 -3.37 -24.78 -1.14
N PRO A 206 -2.18 -25.34 -0.88
CA PRO A 206 -0.93 -24.66 -1.15
C PRO A 206 -0.83 -24.21 -2.61
N MET A 207 -0.27 -23.03 -2.86
CA MET A 207 0.10 -22.64 -4.21
C MET A 207 1.22 -23.56 -4.67
N LYS A 208 1.00 -24.31 -5.77
CA LYS A 208 2.08 -25.01 -6.43
C LYS A 208 2.85 -23.98 -7.25
N SER A 209 4.10 -23.75 -6.91
CA SER A 209 5.02 -22.99 -7.74
C SER A 209 5.28 -23.78 -9.04
N GLY A 210 4.91 -23.20 -10.19
CA GLY A 210 5.15 -23.78 -11.51
C GLY A 210 3.89 -24.21 -12.24
N ASN A 211 3.95 -24.17 -13.56
CA ASN A 211 2.87 -24.42 -14.50
C ASN A 211 1.94 -25.56 -14.06
N TYR A 212 0.70 -25.21 -13.72
CA TYR A 212 -0.35 -26.18 -13.42
C TYR A 212 -0.64 -27.02 -14.68
N ARG A 213 0.04 -28.14 -14.86
CA ARG A 213 -0.53 -29.25 -15.61
C ARG A 213 -1.42 -30.00 -14.66
N PHE A 214 -2.71 -29.88 -14.81
CA PHE A 214 -3.68 -30.80 -14.21
C PHE A 214 -3.37 -32.20 -14.79
N GLU A 215 -2.70 -33.03 -14.01
CA GLU A 215 -2.87 -34.45 -14.19
C GLU A 215 -4.29 -34.73 -13.68
N GLY A 216 -5.23 -34.81 -14.61
CA GLY A 216 -6.56 -35.27 -14.32
C GLY A 216 -6.44 -36.60 -13.57
N ARG A 217 -7.00 -36.70 -12.37
CA ARG A 217 -7.28 -38.00 -11.77
C ARG A 217 -8.10 -38.78 -12.82
N LYS A 218 -7.47 -39.77 -13.44
CA LYS A 218 -8.19 -40.79 -14.19
C LYS A 218 -9.23 -41.35 -13.22
N GLY A 219 -10.50 -41.21 -13.59
CA GLY A 219 -11.57 -41.74 -12.81
C GLY A 219 -11.31 -43.22 -12.49
N GLU A 220 -11.42 -43.54 -11.21
CA GLU A 220 -11.74 -44.88 -10.83
C GLU A 220 -13.16 -45.19 -11.33
N GLN A 221 -13.24 -46.13 -12.24
CA GLN A 221 -14.50 -46.77 -12.67
C GLN A 221 -15.06 -47.59 -11.55
#